data_5237e1ff5b4bab5c8b3c19ba7ef41342
#
_entry.id   5237e1ff5b4bab5c8b3c19ba7ef41342
#
_cell.length_a   1.000
_cell.length_b   1.000
_cell.length_c   1.000
_cell.angle_alpha   90.00
_cell.angle_beta   90.00
_cell.angle_gamma   90.00
#
_symmetry.space_group_name_H-M   'P 1'
#
loop_
_entity.id
_entity.type
_entity.pdbx_description
1 polymer ?
#
loop_
_entity_poly.entity_id
_entity_poly.type
_entity_poly.pdbx_seq_one_letter_code
_entity_poly.pdbx_strand_id
1 'polypeptide(L)'
;MSYTYDVTMFRETFESRFTYLNGFLRNVSRFGDRPAVFDPHSDRRWTYRELNCEVNRLAHALRADGVGKNDVVMFALLNSPEFVFFYLAAHKIGAIACPVNYRQGSGEIALVIDDSTPKVFVYDAEFGELSSRALEMCENRPAVELVVGAEKDAVLPAGYRRYE
;
A
#
# COMPACT_ATOMS: atom_id res chain seq x y z
N MET A 1 17.75 -25.35 -35.46
CA MET A 1 16.43 -25.14 -34.83
C MET A 1 16.10 -23.67 -34.94
N SER A 2 15.13 -23.27 -35.79
CA SER A 2 14.69 -21.88 -35.83
C SER A 2 13.72 -21.68 -34.65
N TYR A 3 14.12 -20.84 -33.71
CA TYR A 3 13.22 -20.38 -32.65
C TYR A 3 12.19 -19.43 -33.29
N THR A 4 10.96 -19.89 -33.40
CA THR A 4 9.86 -19.01 -33.77
C THR A 4 9.39 -18.31 -32.50
N TYR A 5 9.52 -16.99 -32.45
CA TYR A 5 9.01 -16.18 -31.34
C TYR A 5 7.48 -16.24 -31.35
N ASP A 6 6.90 -16.81 -30.29
CA ASP A 6 5.45 -16.86 -30.09
C ASP A 6 5.05 -15.80 -29.06
N VAL A 7 4.36 -14.77 -29.54
CA VAL A 7 3.86 -13.66 -28.70
C VAL A 7 2.88 -14.14 -27.64
N THR A 8 2.06 -15.15 -27.96
CA THR A 8 1.08 -15.70 -27.01
C THR A 8 1.79 -16.41 -25.86
N MET A 9 2.75 -17.27 -26.20
CA MET A 9 3.56 -17.96 -25.16
C MET A 9 4.39 -16.97 -24.33
N PHE A 10 4.88 -15.89 -24.94
CA PHE A 10 5.59 -14.82 -24.22
C PHE A 10 4.66 -14.15 -23.20
N ARG A 11 3.45 -13.73 -23.63
CA ARG A 11 2.46 -13.11 -22.74
C ARG A 11 2.03 -14.02 -21.60
N GLU A 12 1.71 -15.26 -21.88
CA GLU A 12 1.30 -16.25 -20.89
C GLU A 12 2.43 -16.59 -19.91
N THR A 13 3.67 -16.64 -20.37
CA THR A 13 4.81 -17.03 -19.54
C THR A 13 5.45 -15.87 -18.81
N PHE A 14 5.67 -14.75 -19.49
CA PHE A 14 6.39 -13.61 -18.94
C PHE A 14 5.47 -12.52 -18.41
N GLU A 15 4.52 -12.00 -19.16
CA GLU A 15 3.67 -10.90 -18.70
C GLU A 15 2.80 -11.32 -17.51
N SER A 16 2.24 -12.54 -17.52
CA SER A 16 1.40 -13.02 -16.43
C SER A 16 2.15 -13.55 -15.22
N ARG A 17 3.37 -14.09 -15.40
CA ARG A 17 4.12 -14.77 -14.33
C ARG A 17 5.28 -13.96 -13.75
N PHE A 18 5.81 -12.99 -14.48
CA PHE A 18 6.90 -12.11 -14.02
C PHE A 18 6.39 -10.79 -13.46
N THR A 19 5.33 -10.82 -12.68
CA THR A 19 4.87 -9.66 -11.93
C THR A 19 5.67 -9.50 -10.64
N TYR A 20 5.71 -8.27 -10.11
CA TYR A 20 6.31 -7.98 -8.81
C TYR A 20 5.75 -8.87 -7.69
N LEU A 21 4.42 -9.03 -7.65
CA LEU A 21 3.75 -9.89 -6.68
C LEU A 21 4.19 -11.35 -6.79
N ASN A 22 4.27 -11.90 -7.99
CA ASN A 22 4.73 -13.27 -8.19
C ASN A 22 6.20 -13.45 -7.78
N GLY A 23 7.03 -12.41 -7.97
CA GLY A 23 8.40 -12.38 -7.46
C GLY A 23 8.44 -12.45 -5.93
N PHE A 24 7.63 -11.65 -5.26
CA PHE A 24 7.50 -11.69 -3.80
C PHE A 24 7.02 -13.06 -3.31
N LEU A 25 5.96 -13.63 -3.90
CA LEU A 25 5.43 -14.94 -3.49
C LEU A 25 6.42 -16.09 -3.70
N ARG A 26 7.22 -16.04 -4.77
CA ARG A 26 8.34 -16.98 -4.95
C ARG A 26 9.37 -16.86 -3.83
N ASN A 27 9.70 -15.64 -3.40
CA ASN A 27 10.63 -15.42 -2.29
C ASN A 27 10.06 -15.94 -0.97
N VAL A 28 8.77 -15.74 -0.70
CA VAL A 28 8.07 -16.34 0.45
C VAL A 28 8.22 -17.86 0.46
N SER A 29 8.03 -18.51 -0.70
CA SER A 29 8.16 -19.96 -0.83
C SER A 29 9.60 -20.45 -0.65
N ARG A 30 10.57 -19.75 -1.26
CA ARG A 30 11.97 -20.20 -1.29
C ARG A 30 12.78 -19.80 -0.08
N PHE A 31 12.47 -18.64 0.51
CA PHE A 31 13.25 -17.98 1.55
C PHE A 31 12.40 -17.59 2.76
N GLY A 32 11.33 -18.32 3.03
CA GLY A 32 10.31 -17.98 4.03
C GLY A 32 10.86 -17.53 5.38
N ASP A 33 11.91 -18.17 5.86
CA ASP A 33 12.53 -17.92 7.18
C ASP A 33 13.72 -16.93 7.10
N ARG A 34 14.01 -16.37 5.91
CA ARG A 34 15.04 -15.33 5.75
C ARG A 34 14.46 -13.95 6.05
N PRO A 35 15.29 -13.02 6.58
CA PRO A 35 14.88 -11.63 6.76
C PRO A 35 14.41 -11.01 5.45
N ALA A 36 13.28 -10.30 5.49
CA ALA A 36 12.70 -9.58 4.35
C ALA A 36 12.65 -8.07 4.60
N VAL A 37 12.29 -7.66 5.81
CA VAL A 37 12.22 -6.24 6.22
C VAL A 37 12.88 -6.11 7.57
N PHE A 38 13.66 -5.06 7.74
CA PHE A 38 14.22 -4.61 9.00
C PHE A 38 13.99 -3.12 9.15
N ASP A 39 13.38 -2.73 10.26
CA ASP A 39 13.19 -1.34 10.65
C ASP A 39 14.22 -0.99 11.75
N PRO A 40 15.24 -0.21 11.43
CA PRO A 40 16.29 0.14 12.39
C PRO A 40 15.81 1.11 13.48
N HIS A 41 14.69 1.81 13.27
CA HIS A 41 14.18 2.77 14.25
C HIS A 41 13.45 2.09 15.40
N SER A 42 12.70 1.03 15.11
CA SER A 42 11.95 0.25 16.10
C SER A 42 12.59 -1.11 16.43
N ASP A 43 13.69 -1.47 15.78
CA ASP A 43 14.35 -2.81 15.81
C ASP A 43 13.38 -3.95 15.45
N ARG A 44 12.26 -3.64 14.76
CA ARG A 44 11.32 -4.65 14.28
C ARG A 44 11.86 -5.34 13.03
N ARG A 45 11.61 -6.64 12.95
CA ARG A 45 12.09 -7.50 11.85
C ARG A 45 10.99 -8.43 11.39
N TRP A 46 10.96 -8.66 10.10
CA TRP A 46 10.06 -9.65 9.49
C TRP A 46 10.82 -10.54 8.55
N THR A 47 10.62 -11.84 8.69
CA THR A 47 10.96 -12.81 7.65
C THR A 47 10.00 -12.67 6.47
N TYR A 48 10.31 -13.28 5.33
CA TYR A 48 9.38 -13.31 4.19
C TYR A 48 8.03 -13.92 4.56
N ARG A 49 8.01 -14.92 5.42
CA ARG A 49 6.77 -15.57 5.89
C ARG A 49 5.94 -14.64 6.76
N GLU A 50 6.54 -14.00 7.73
CA GLU A 50 5.87 -13.03 8.61
C GLU A 50 5.37 -11.82 7.83
N LEU A 51 6.21 -11.24 6.97
CA LEU A 51 5.79 -10.17 6.07
C LEU A 51 4.56 -10.59 5.24
N ASN A 52 4.57 -11.80 4.68
CA ASN A 52 3.44 -12.29 3.92
C ASN A 52 2.16 -12.44 4.77
N CYS A 53 2.28 -12.81 6.05
CA CYS A 53 1.15 -12.87 6.98
C CYS A 53 0.57 -11.47 7.26
N GLU A 54 1.43 -10.47 7.53
CA GLU A 54 1.01 -9.08 7.72
C GLU A 54 0.30 -8.54 6.48
N VAL A 55 0.92 -8.72 5.31
CA VAL A 55 0.35 -8.29 4.04
C VAL A 55 -0.99 -8.97 3.75
N ASN A 56 -1.17 -10.25 4.12
CA ASN A 56 -2.45 -10.94 3.98
C ASN A 56 -3.52 -10.34 4.90
N ARG A 57 -3.19 -10.07 6.18
CA ARG A 57 -4.11 -9.43 7.12
C ARG A 57 -4.59 -8.09 6.59
N LEU A 58 -3.66 -7.25 6.15
CA LEU A 58 -4.00 -5.95 5.57
C LEU A 58 -4.82 -6.07 4.28
N ALA A 59 -4.48 -7.00 3.39
CA ALA A 59 -5.23 -7.25 2.17
C ALA A 59 -6.69 -7.68 2.46
N HIS A 60 -6.91 -8.49 3.51
CA HIS A 60 -8.25 -8.85 3.96
C HIS A 60 -9.01 -7.65 4.55
N ALA A 61 -8.34 -6.81 5.35
CA ALA A 61 -8.94 -5.60 5.91
C ALA A 61 -9.37 -4.62 4.80
N LEU A 62 -8.48 -4.36 3.82
CA LEU A 62 -8.81 -3.51 2.67
C LEU A 62 -10.00 -4.06 1.87
N ARG A 63 -10.07 -5.38 1.68
CA ARG A 63 -11.24 -6.01 1.04
C ARG A 63 -12.52 -5.86 1.85
N ALA A 64 -12.46 -5.96 3.18
CA ALA A 64 -13.60 -5.73 4.05
C ALA A 64 -14.10 -4.28 3.96
N ASP A 65 -13.19 -3.33 3.70
CA ASP A 65 -13.51 -1.93 3.40
C ASP A 65 -14.00 -1.72 1.95
N GLY A 66 -14.20 -2.80 1.21
CA GLY A 66 -14.73 -2.78 -0.15
C GLY A 66 -13.67 -2.49 -1.23
N VAL A 67 -12.37 -2.48 -0.91
CA VAL A 67 -11.31 -2.27 -1.91
C VAL A 67 -11.18 -3.52 -2.79
N GLY A 68 -11.22 -3.33 -4.10
CA GLY A 68 -11.11 -4.39 -5.10
C GLY A 68 -10.11 -4.08 -6.20
N LYS A 69 -10.22 -4.84 -7.28
CA LYS A 69 -9.36 -4.68 -8.45
C LYS A 69 -9.57 -3.30 -9.07
N ASN A 70 -8.47 -2.64 -9.41
CA ASN A 70 -8.38 -1.29 -9.99
C ASN A 70 -8.80 -0.14 -9.05
N ASP A 71 -9.26 -0.40 -7.82
CA ASP A 71 -9.43 0.67 -6.84
C ASP A 71 -8.05 1.21 -6.42
N VAL A 72 -7.96 2.50 -6.14
CA VAL A 72 -6.72 3.14 -5.73
C VAL A 72 -6.59 3.13 -4.20
N VAL A 73 -5.44 2.67 -3.72
CA VAL A 73 -4.97 2.81 -2.33
C VAL A 73 -3.83 3.81 -2.34
N MET A 74 -4.12 5.03 -1.92
CA MET A 74 -3.17 6.13 -1.85
C MET A 74 -2.53 6.17 -0.45
N PHE A 75 -1.23 6.45 -0.39
CA PHE A 75 -0.56 6.55 0.90
C PHE A 75 0.58 7.55 0.90
N ALA A 76 0.56 8.42 1.94
CA ALA A 76 1.59 9.38 2.30
C ALA A 76 2.32 8.88 3.54
N LEU A 77 3.21 7.92 3.36
CA LEU A 77 3.95 7.25 4.43
C LEU A 77 5.44 7.53 4.33
N LEU A 78 6.10 7.57 5.46
CA LEU A 78 7.56 7.52 5.54
C LEU A 78 8.08 6.16 5.03
N ASN A 79 9.41 6.04 4.93
CA ASN A 79 10.06 4.77 4.66
C ASN A 79 9.94 3.86 5.90
N SER A 80 8.80 3.22 6.05
CA SER A 80 8.43 2.38 7.17
C SER A 80 8.04 0.97 6.69
N PRO A 81 7.96 -0.02 7.57
CA PRO A 81 7.42 -1.33 7.24
C PRO A 81 5.99 -1.26 6.71
N GLU A 82 5.20 -0.36 7.24
CA GLU A 82 3.80 -0.13 6.85
C GLU A 82 3.70 0.29 5.38
N PHE A 83 4.64 1.11 4.87
CA PHE A 83 4.73 1.42 3.44
C PHE A 83 4.82 0.14 2.59
N VAL A 84 5.66 -0.80 2.99
CA VAL A 84 5.84 -2.08 2.29
C VAL A 84 4.55 -2.92 2.39
N PHE A 85 3.89 -2.91 3.55
CA PHE A 85 2.66 -3.67 3.76
C PHE A 85 1.53 -3.18 2.87
N PHE A 86 1.28 -1.86 2.83
CA PHE A 86 0.25 -1.27 1.98
C PHE A 86 0.54 -1.49 0.49
N TYR A 87 1.78 -1.32 0.08
CA TYR A 87 2.20 -1.54 -1.29
C TYR A 87 1.92 -2.99 -1.74
N LEU A 88 2.36 -3.97 -0.98
CA LEU A 88 2.15 -5.39 -1.28
C LEU A 88 0.69 -5.82 -1.14
N ALA A 89 -0.04 -5.30 -0.14
CA ALA A 89 -1.45 -5.62 0.06
C ALA A 89 -2.32 -5.14 -1.09
N ALA A 90 -2.11 -3.91 -1.56
CA ALA A 90 -2.79 -3.39 -2.75
C ALA A 90 -2.56 -4.30 -3.96
N HIS A 91 -1.31 -4.69 -4.23
CA HIS A 91 -0.99 -5.61 -5.33
C HIS A 91 -1.68 -6.99 -5.18
N LYS A 92 -1.79 -7.52 -3.95
CA LYS A 92 -2.45 -8.83 -3.71
C LYS A 92 -3.92 -8.83 -4.07
N ILE A 93 -4.61 -7.73 -3.88
CA ILE A 93 -6.04 -7.61 -4.19
C ILE A 93 -6.31 -7.06 -5.59
N GLY A 94 -5.25 -6.77 -6.35
CA GLY A 94 -5.36 -6.19 -7.69
C GLY A 94 -5.70 -4.70 -7.70
N ALA A 95 -5.55 -4.03 -6.54
CA ALA A 95 -5.68 -2.59 -6.42
C ALA A 95 -4.42 -1.87 -6.91
N ILE A 96 -4.55 -0.59 -7.15
CA ILE A 96 -3.46 0.30 -7.57
C ILE A 96 -2.83 0.91 -6.32
N ALA A 97 -1.56 0.61 -6.08
CA ALA A 97 -0.78 1.27 -5.03
C ALA A 97 -0.33 2.65 -5.54
N CYS A 98 -0.76 3.71 -4.86
CA CYS A 98 -0.47 5.11 -5.22
C CYS A 98 0.31 5.80 -4.10
N PRO A 99 1.64 5.59 -3.99
CA PRO A 99 2.45 6.33 -3.05
C PRO A 99 2.58 7.79 -3.49
N VAL A 100 2.38 8.72 -2.55
CA VAL A 100 2.59 10.14 -2.79
C VAL A 100 3.77 10.66 -1.99
N ASN A 101 4.42 11.68 -2.51
CA ASN A 101 5.54 12.29 -1.83
C ASN A 101 5.01 13.17 -0.67
N TYR A 102 5.31 12.76 0.56
CA TYR A 102 4.93 13.50 1.78
C TYR A 102 5.52 14.92 1.89
N ARG A 103 6.48 15.27 1.01
CA ARG A 103 7.06 16.63 0.93
C ARG A 103 6.24 17.59 0.08
N GLN A 104 5.19 17.09 -0.57
CA GLN A 104 4.24 17.91 -1.31
C GLN A 104 3.39 18.76 -0.35
N GLY A 105 2.93 19.91 -0.84
CA GLY A 105 1.97 20.72 -0.10
C GLY A 105 0.56 20.14 -0.12
N SER A 106 -0.30 20.57 0.81
CA SER A 106 -1.68 20.08 0.91
C SER A 106 -2.48 20.24 -0.38
N GLY A 107 -2.29 21.34 -1.11
CA GLY A 107 -2.93 21.56 -2.41
C GLY A 107 -2.49 20.57 -3.49
N GLU A 108 -1.22 20.20 -3.51
CA GLU A 108 -0.71 19.21 -4.46
C GLU A 108 -1.24 17.80 -4.14
N ILE A 109 -1.32 17.46 -2.84
CA ILE A 109 -1.93 16.18 -2.40
C ILE A 109 -3.41 16.14 -2.74
N ALA A 110 -4.14 17.24 -2.54
CA ALA A 110 -5.55 17.35 -2.92
C ALA A 110 -5.77 17.11 -4.41
N LEU A 111 -4.93 17.70 -5.26
CA LEU A 111 -4.97 17.44 -6.72
C LEU A 111 -4.75 15.97 -7.06
N VAL A 112 -3.81 15.29 -6.39
CA VAL A 112 -3.59 13.86 -6.60
C VAL A 112 -4.78 13.04 -6.11
N ILE A 113 -5.44 13.43 -5.00
CA ILE A 113 -6.68 12.79 -4.53
C ILE A 113 -7.76 12.91 -5.59
N ASP A 114 -7.98 14.11 -6.13
CA ASP A 114 -9.04 14.36 -7.11
C ASP A 114 -8.79 13.64 -8.44
N ASP A 115 -7.54 13.59 -8.89
CA ASP A 115 -7.16 12.91 -10.14
C ASP A 115 -7.22 11.39 -10.01
N SER A 116 -6.72 10.84 -8.89
CA SER A 116 -6.65 9.39 -8.69
C SER A 116 -7.91 8.78 -8.07
N THR A 117 -8.78 9.60 -7.50
CA THR A 117 -10.02 9.21 -6.81
C THR A 117 -9.83 7.98 -5.89
N PRO A 118 -8.92 8.05 -4.90
CA PRO A 118 -8.57 6.90 -4.09
C PRO A 118 -9.73 6.47 -3.21
N LYS A 119 -9.92 5.17 -3.09
CA LYS A 119 -10.90 4.60 -2.17
C LYS A 119 -10.41 4.63 -0.72
N VAL A 120 -9.11 4.50 -0.55
CA VAL A 120 -8.42 4.57 0.74
C VAL A 120 -7.29 5.57 0.65
N PHE A 121 -7.19 6.46 1.63
CA PHE A 121 -6.03 7.30 1.86
C PHE A 121 -5.42 6.98 3.22
N VAL A 122 -4.13 6.66 3.20
CA VAL A 122 -3.34 6.30 4.38
C VAL A 122 -2.24 7.34 4.58
N TYR A 123 -2.00 7.77 5.81
CA TYR A 123 -0.88 8.68 6.09
C TYR A 123 -0.30 8.45 7.48
N ASP A 124 0.97 8.82 7.66
CA ASP A 124 1.58 8.86 8.97
C ASP A 124 0.97 9.99 9.82
N ALA A 125 0.82 9.73 11.12
CA ALA A 125 0.31 10.72 12.07
C ALA A 125 1.13 12.03 12.06
N GLU A 126 2.43 11.95 11.74
CA GLU A 126 3.31 13.11 11.57
C GLU A 126 2.81 14.06 10.46
N PHE A 127 2.13 13.54 9.45
CA PHE A 127 1.54 14.32 8.35
C PHE A 127 0.05 14.61 8.54
N GLY A 128 -0.46 14.45 9.77
CA GLY A 128 -1.88 14.61 10.07
C GLY A 128 -2.45 15.95 9.68
N GLU A 129 -1.77 17.06 10.01
CA GLU A 129 -2.21 18.41 9.66
C GLU A 129 -2.19 18.65 8.13
N LEU A 130 -1.11 18.21 7.47
CA LEU A 130 -0.96 18.31 6.03
C LEU A 130 -2.05 17.52 5.29
N SER A 131 -2.30 16.29 5.74
CA SER A 131 -3.30 15.39 5.15
C SER A 131 -4.72 15.88 5.39
N SER A 132 -5.02 16.37 6.59
CA SER A 132 -6.34 16.96 6.91
C SER A 132 -6.65 18.16 6.02
N ARG A 133 -5.68 19.06 5.82
CA ARG A 133 -5.85 20.22 4.92
C ARG A 133 -6.05 19.78 3.47
N ALA A 134 -5.34 18.74 3.01
CA ALA A 134 -5.55 18.21 1.67
C ALA A 134 -6.96 17.63 1.49
N LEU A 135 -7.45 16.91 2.50
CA LEU A 135 -8.80 16.35 2.52
C LEU A 135 -9.92 17.41 2.62
N GLU A 136 -9.63 18.59 3.18
CA GLU A 136 -10.56 19.73 3.17
C GLU A 136 -10.60 20.44 1.80
N MET A 137 -9.53 20.35 1.02
CA MET A 137 -9.38 21.02 -0.27
C MET A 137 -9.84 20.16 -1.45
N CYS A 138 -9.83 18.83 -1.32
CA CYS A 138 -10.21 17.93 -2.41
C CYS A 138 -11.74 17.89 -2.61
N GLU A 139 -12.15 17.65 -3.87
CA GLU A 139 -13.56 17.47 -4.26
C GLU A 139 -14.01 16.01 -4.06
N ASN A 140 -13.09 15.06 -4.27
CA ASN A 140 -13.35 13.61 -4.24
C ASN A 140 -12.74 12.95 -3.00
N ARG A 141 -13.35 13.20 -1.83
CA ARG A 141 -12.84 12.67 -0.57
C ARG A 141 -12.84 11.13 -0.53
N PRO A 142 -11.72 10.47 -0.12
CA PRO A 142 -11.65 9.02 0.04
C PRO A 142 -12.70 8.49 1.01
N ALA A 143 -13.26 7.31 0.71
CA ALA A 143 -14.26 6.67 1.57
C ALA A 143 -13.66 6.15 2.89
N VAL A 144 -12.36 5.84 2.88
CA VAL A 144 -11.63 5.27 4.03
C VAL A 144 -10.36 6.08 4.26
N GLU A 145 -10.19 6.54 5.48
CA GLU A 145 -9.01 7.29 5.92
C GLU A 145 -8.33 6.55 7.07
N LEU A 146 -7.05 6.20 6.89
CA LEU A 146 -6.26 5.45 7.86
C LEU A 146 -5.06 6.26 8.33
N VAL A 147 -4.78 6.20 9.63
CA VAL A 147 -3.63 6.85 10.24
C VAL A 147 -2.67 5.81 10.80
N VAL A 148 -1.43 5.87 10.39
CA VAL A 148 -0.32 5.02 10.87
C VAL A 148 0.47 5.79 11.94
N GLY A 149 0.93 5.09 12.97
CA GLY A 149 1.80 5.68 14.00
C GLY A 149 1.10 6.63 14.98
N ALA A 150 -0.24 6.71 14.96
CA ALA A 150 -0.96 7.48 15.96
C ALA A 150 -0.83 6.84 17.35
N GLU A 151 -0.56 7.66 18.38
CA GLU A 151 -0.56 7.18 19.77
C GLU A 151 -1.89 6.52 20.14
N LYS A 152 -1.84 5.50 21.02
CA LYS A 152 -3.03 4.69 21.36
C LYS A 152 -4.20 5.53 21.87
N ASP A 153 -3.91 6.60 22.60
CA ASP A 153 -4.89 7.49 23.22
C ASP A 153 -5.15 8.76 22.40
N ALA A 154 -4.54 8.90 21.22
CA ALA A 154 -4.77 10.06 20.37
C ALA A 154 -6.22 10.09 19.86
N VAL A 155 -6.86 11.24 20.01
CA VAL A 155 -8.19 11.50 19.43
C VAL A 155 -8.02 11.71 17.95
N LEU A 156 -8.53 10.78 17.15
CA LEU A 156 -8.56 10.92 15.70
C LEU A 156 -9.78 11.77 15.28
N PRO A 157 -9.69 12.53 14.19
CA PRO A 157 -10.85 13.22 13.61
C PRO A 157 -11.98 12.23 13.27
N ALA A 158 -13.22 12.71 13.18
CA ALA A 158 -14.36 11.88 12.84
C ALA A 158 -14.20 11.26 11.44
N GLY A 159 -14.40 9.95 11.33
CA GLY A 159 -14.25 9.19 10.09
C GLY A 159 -12.88 8.54 9.90
N TYR A 160 -11.89 8.91 10.70
CA TYR A 160 -10.54 8.33 10.64
C TYR A 160 -10.44 7.03 11.46
N ARG A 161 -9.66 6.09 10.98
CA ARG A 161 -9.35 4.85 11.70
C ARG A 161 -7.84 4.71 11.89
N ARG A 162 -7.47 4.19 13.05
CA ARG A 162 -6.07 3.81 13.32
C ARG A 162 -5.76 2.52 12.59
N TYR A 163 -4.58 2.48 11.98
CA TYR A 163 -3.98 1.24 11.52
C TYR A 163 -3.20 0.60 12.68
N GLU A 164 -3.58 -0.61 13.08
CA GLU A 164 -2.94 -1.42 14.14
C GLU A 164 -2.37 -2.72 13.58
#